data_b2863831cd01a64154399dbb88593a01
#
_entry.id   b2863831cd01a64154399dbb88593a01
#
_cell.length_a   1.000
_cell.length_b   1.000
_cell.length_c   1.000
_cell.angle_alpha   90.00
_cell.angle_beta   90.00
_cell.angle_gamma   90.00
#
_symmetry.space_group_name_H-M   'P 1'
#
loop_
_entity.id
_entity.type
_entity.pdbx_description
1 polymer ?
#
loop_
_entity_poly.entity_id
_entity_poly.type
_entity_poly.pdbx_seq_one_letter_code
_entity_poly.pdbx_strand_id
1 'polypeptide(L)'
;MRVVPLLVLLLLFLASLGGVLSAFGDGFLGRYYVDAWGTQWFYWFTQHTVLQDTVSQTAMFFYPWGKDVYGHTGGNVLDGVLAAPFRAALGPALGYNVFVVLIFLTNVWGMRRLLGEFAVSSWAAWLTGALFAFNPFLLTELRDGRPTQAILVFALLFWTYWVRAAQGWRPVVLAGVFLALTGLMYWYYAILAAPAALAVTALDRAPGALRNRVAAGALAAVLVLPFALGMLTSDAVPGLFDTTLWSATTWSPMTLDGMPVGILAFDPLRRMSGFWVEDPDGTRIFTPEWVSMLRIQVVLAAAGLWYASPRLRRVGLCILVPSLLVALGPEWMGIPNTPYLLAVKFVRVLQRLWWPARALVFFHVGLAILAAPLWDGLVRWPRTRSVLAFGAAVAWLVDLKVATLAPLPMWSARIPNVYECLAKDTDRAPVFELPYAYTQAHLYYQTVHEHPIFGGMIEDNKIFTPVPQQAMRTDNTFVKGLIDLADAKYPDKEITTEDKNAMRDLGYRWVVLDKMPYQNPPAFPEARPRTNYPEVRTELEKYLGEPVYEDFSGVIWAPWGGSSPCADEEEAEPARPLLRRRDRSRGNL
;
A
#
# COMPACT_ATOMS: atom_id res chain seq x y z
N MET A 1 21.02 17.70 26.14
CA MET A 1 19.62 17.25 26.40
C MET A 1 18.92 16.55 25.23
N ARG A 2 19.44 16.54 23.99
CA ARG A 2 18.79 15.88 22.81
C ARG A 2 19.26 14.45 22.56
N VAL A 3 20.26 13.97 23.28
CA VAL A 3 20.92 12.68 23.01
C VAL A 3 19.99 11.48 23.15
N VAL A 4 19.19 11.41 24.21
CA VAL A 4 18.30 10.24 24.45
C VAL A 4 17.26 10.04 23.36
N PRO A 5 16.48 11.05 22.92
CA PRO A 5 15.56 10.88 21.80
C PRO A 5 16.23 10.42 20.50
N LEU A 6 17.44 10.91 20.21
CA LEU A 6 18.21 10.49 19.04
C LEU A 6 18.70 9.04 19.17
N LEU A 7 19.16 8.63 20.35
CA LEU A 7 19.53 7.23 20.61
C LEU A 7 18.33 6.28 20.51
N VAL A 8 17.16 6.70 21.00
CA VAL A 8 15.91 5.94 20.83
C VAL A 8 15.54 5.81 19.37
N LEU A 9 15.60 6.93 18.61
CA LEU A 9 15.36 6.90 17.16
C LEU A 9 16.32 5.95 16.44
N LEU A 10 17.62 6.03 16.75
CA LEU A 10 18.63 5.14 16.19
C LEU A 10 18.38 3.67 16.56
N LEU A 11 18.01 3.40 17.80
CA LEU A 11 17.68 2.05 18.27
C LEU A 11 16.50 1.47 17.49
N LEU A 12 15.40 2.23 17.37
CA LEU A 12 14.22 1.82 16.61
C LEU A 12 14.56 1.60 15.13
N PHE A 13 15.37 2.49 14.56
CA PHE A 13 15.81 2.40 13.17
C PHE A 13 16.65 1.13 12.93
N LEU A 14 17.67 0.91 13.74
CA LEU A 14 18.55 -0.25 13.61
C LEU A 14 17.78 -1.57 13.88
N ALA A 15 16.87 -1.60 14.84
CA ALA A 15 16.05 -2.77 15.10
C ALA A 15 15.07 -3.08 13.95
N SER A 16 14.58 -2.04 13.26
CA SER A 16 13.61 -2.21 12.16
C SER A 16 14.28 -2.43 10.81
N LEU A 17 15.44 -1.85 10.54
CA LEU A 17 16.08 -1.82 9.22
C LEU A 17 17.52 -2.34 9.21
N GLY A 18 18.18 -2.46 10.38
CA GLY A 18 19.62 -2.74 10.44
C GLY A 18 20.04 -4.02 9.72
N GLY A 19 19.22 -5.07 9.79
CA GLY A 19 19.51 -6.36 9.15
C GLY A 19 19.46 -6.34 7.61
N VAL A 20 18.92 -5.30 6.99
CA VAL A 20 18.74 -5.20 5.53
C VAL A 20 19.52 -4.05 4.89
N LEU A 21 20.21 -3.23 5.67
CA LEU A 21 20.95 -2.06 5.15
C LEU A 21 22.01 -2.43 4.10
N SER A 22 22.67 -3.57 4.26
CA SER A 22 23.69 -4.03 3.31
C SER A 22 23.13 -4.47 1.96
N ALA A 23 21.83 -4.74 1.89
CA ALA A 23 21.13 -5.19 0.68
C ALA A 23 20.25 -4.10 0.04
N PHE A 24 20.36 -2.85 0.47
CA PHE A 24 19.53 -1.74 -0.03
C PHE A 24 19.63 -1.52 -1.54
N GLY A 25 20.74 -1.90 -2.17
CA GLY A 25 20.90 -1.83 -3.63
C GLY A 25 20.28 -3.00 -4.38
N ASP A 26 20.06 -4.14 -3.70
CA ASP A 26 19.70 -5.42 -4.33
C ASP A 26 18.23 -5.79 -4.19
N GLY A 27 17.49 -5.06 -3.37
CA GLY A 27 16.09 -5.36 -3.09
C GLY A 27 15.30 -4.16 -2.58
N PHE A 28 14.00 -4.36 -2.44
CA PHE A 28 13.05 -3.37 -1.94
C PHE A 28 12.64 -3.72 -0.51
N LEU A 29 12.60 -2.70 0.36
CA LEU A 29 12.03 -2.83 1.70
C LEU A 29 10.56 -3.21 1.62
N GLY A 30 10.19 -4.22 2.39
CA GLY A 30 8.86 -4.80 2.41
C GLY A 30 8.89 -6.28 2.10
N ARG A 31 7.73 -6.93 2.17
CA ARG A 31 7.57 -8.32 1.79
C ARG A 31 7.16 -8.44 0.32
N TYR A 32 7.34 -9.61 -0.22
CA TYR A 32 6.77 -10.00 -1.50
C TYR A 32 5.23 -9.98 -1.38
N TYR A 33 4.60 -8.95 -1.88
CA TYR A 33 3.18 -8.69 -1.72
C TYR A 33 2.61 -7.95 -2.93
N VAL A 34 1.34 -8.20 -3.22
CA VAL A 34 0.63 -7.66 -4.39
C VAL A 34 0.84 -6.15 -4.57
N ASP A 35 0.62 -5.36 -3.52
CA ASP A 35 0.72 -3.91 -3.61
C ASP A 35 2.16 -3.41 -3.82
N ALA A 36 3.17 -4.19 -3.38
CA ALA A 36 4.57 -3.81 -3.55
C ALA A 36 4.98 -3.74 -5.03
N TRP A 37 4.50 -4.67 -5.84
CA TRP A 37 4.71 -4.70 -7.28
C TRP A 37 4.08 -3.49 -7.97
N GLY A 38 2.81 -3.25 -7.66
CA GLY A 38 2.07 -2.10 -8.18
C GLY A 38 2.73 -0.77 -7.83
N THR A 39 3.25 -0.62 -6.60
CA THR A 39 3.98 0.59 -6.17
C THR A 39 5.22 0.83 -7.03
N GLN A 40 6.02 -0.22 -7.33
CA GLN A 40 7.19 -0.06 -8.19
C GLN A 40 6.80 0.34 -9.61
N TRP A 41 5.70 -0.24 -10.14
CA TRP A 41 5.16 0.15 -11.44
C TRP A 41 4.69 1.61 -11.44
N PHE A 42 3.91 2.06 -10.44
CA PHE A 42 3.45 3.46 -10.36
C PHE A 42 4.60 4.45 -10.27
N TYR A 43 5.66 4.10 -9.57
CA TYR A 43 6.84 4.97 -9.47
C TYR A 43 7.58 5.06 -10.80
N TRP A 44 7.72 3.94 -11.51
CA TRP A 44 8.27 3.92 -12.86
C TRP A 44 7.37 4.71 -13.82
N PHE A 45 6.07 4.41 -13.84
CA PHE A 45 5.09 5.11 -14.68
C PHE A 45 5.12 6.61 -14.44
N THR A 46 5.11 7.08 -13.19
CA THR A 46 5.19 8.50 -12.85
C THR A 46 6.47 9.16 -13.38
N GLN A 47 7.62 8.49 -13.30
CA GLN A 47 8.88 9.00 -13.83
C GLN A 47 8.85 9.17 -15.36
N HIS A 48 8.17 8.27 -16.08
CA HIS A 48 8.12 8.28 -17.53
C HIS A 48 7.04 9.20 -18.09
N THR A 49 5.92 9.37 -17.39
CA THR A 49 4.73 10.05 -17.92
C THR A 49 4.54 11.47 -17.41
N VAL A 50 5.11 11.86 -16.28
CA VAL A 50 5.01 13.25 -15.75
C VAL A 50 5.55 14.29 -16.73
N LEU A 51 6.47 13.89 -17.61
CA LEU A 51 7.01 14.74 -18.67
C LEU A 51 6.34 14.53 -20.05
N GLN A 52 5.38 13.61 -20.13
CA GLN A 52 4.61 13.29 -21.34
C GLN A 52 3.14 13.53 -21.05
N ASP A 53 2.38 14.10 -21.96
CA ASP A 53 1.00 14.60 -21.78
C ASP A 53 -0.06 13.56 -21.36
N THR A 54 0.30 12.34 -20.96
CA THR A 54 -0.61 11.23 -20.68
C THR A 54 -0.59 10.77 -19.23
N VAL A 55 -0.69 11.69 -18.27
CA VAL A 55 -0.54 11.41 -16.84
C VAL A 55 -1.64 10.50 -16.26
N SER A 56 -2.80 10.41 -16.90
CA SER A 56 -3.95 9.65 -16.35
C SER A 56 -4.31 8.40 -17.15
N GLN A 57 -4.18 8.41 -18.47
CA GLN A 57 -4.56 7.30 -19.33
C GLN A 57 -3.35 6.48 -19.74
N THR A 58 -3.46 5.15 -19.67
CA THR A 58 -2.41 4.26 -20.15
C THR A 58 -2.99 3.02 -20.80
N ALA A 59 -2.38 2.58 -21.90
CA ALA A 59 -2.59 1.26 -22.48
C ALA A 59 -1.46 0.28 -22.13
N MET A 60 -0.56 0.65 -21.23
CA MET A 60 0.54 -0.23 -20.79
C MET A 60 0.01 -1.47 -20.10
N PHE A 61 -1.13 -1.39 -19.41
CA PHE A 61 -1.85 -2.55 -18.89
C PHE A 61 -3.31 -2.55 -19.33
N PHE A 62 -3.95 -3.71 -19.30
CA PHE A 62 -5.26 -3.98 -19.91
C PHE A 62 -5.29 -3.61 -21.40
N TYR A 63 -4.19 -3.87 -22.10
CA TYR A 63 -4.09 -3.58 -23.52
C TYR A 63 -5.11 -4.42 -24.33
N PRO A 64 -5.77 -3.86 -25.38
CA PRO A 64 -5.60 -2.51 -25.93
C PRO A 64 -6.47 -1.44 -25.29
N TRP A 65 -7.39 -1.79 -24.39
CA TRP A 65 -8.37 -0.86 -23.85
C TRP A 65 -7.78 0.14 -22.86
N GLY A 66 -6.72 -0.25 -22.18
CA GLY A 66 -6.07 0.59 -21.21
C GLY A 66 -6.93 0.97 -20.03
N LYS A 67 -6.45 1.91 -19.24
CA LYS A 67 -7.15 2.39 -18.05
C LYS A 67 -6.74 3.79 -17.65
N ASP A 68 -7.66 4.51 -17.03
CA ASP A 68 -7.35 5.72 -16.28
C ASP A 68 -6.72 5.37 -14.93
N VAL A 69 -5.46 5.73 -14.77
CA VAL A 69 -4.67 5.46 -13.55
C VAL A 69 -5.26 6.18 -12.34
N TYR A 70 -5.73 7.41 -12.50
CA TYR A 70 -6.38 8.16 -11.42
C TYR A 70 -7.73 7.56 -11.02
N GLY A 71 -8.53 7.16 -12.00
CA GLY A 71 -9.79 6.49 -11.76
C GLY A 71 -9.61 5.16 -11.04
N HIS A 72 -8.47 4.50 -11.24
CA HIS A 72 -8.18 3.22 -10.60
C HIS A 72 -7.74 3.37 -9.14
N THR A 73 -6.72 4.17 -8.89
CA THR A 73 -6.07 4.22 -7.58
C THR A 73 -6.44 5.46 -6.77
N GLY A 74 -6.92 6.50 -7.44
CA GLY A 74 -7.19 7.81 -6.83
C GLY A 74 -5.96 8.44 -6.17
N GLY A 75 -4.78 7.92 -6.42
CA GLY A 75 -3.57 8.35 -5.75
C GLY A 75 -2.31 7.77 -6.38
N ASN A 76 -1.24 7.68 -5.60
CA ASN A 76 0.07 7.15 -5.97
C ASN A 76 0.86 8.01 -6.98
N VAL A 77 0.38 9.19 -7.35
CA VAL A 77 1.12 10.10 -8.22
C VAL A 77 2.04 10.99 -7.39
N LEU A 78 1.55 11.52 -6.28
CA LEU A 78 2.34 12.44 -5.46
C LEU A 78 3.53 11.74 -4.80
N ASP A 79 3.38 10.52 -4.30
CA ASP A 79 4.50 9.75 -3.76
C ASP A 79 5.48 9.30 -4.85
N GLY A 80 4.98 8.96 -6.04
CA GLY A 80 5.83 8.70 -7.22
C GLY A 80 6.67 9.91 -7.60
N VAL A 81 6.08 11.12 -7.65
CA VAL A 81 6.81 12.38 -7.88
C VAL A 81 7.86 12.63 -6.79
N LEU A 82 7.52 12.38 -5.51
CA LEU A 82 8.45 12.57 -4.41
C LEU A 82 9.59 11.53 -4.40
N ALA A 83 9.32 10.30 -4.84
CA ALA A 83 10.32 9.23 -4.95
C ALA A 83 11.22 9.39 -6.19
N ALA A 84 10.73 10.03 -7.26
CA ALA A 84 11.40 10.13 -8.56
C ALA A 84 12.86 10.63 -8.48
N PRO A 85 13.20 11.72 -7.78
CA PRO A 85 14.58 12.20 -7.74
C PRO A 85 15.54 11.20 -7.10
N PHE A 86 15.11 10.42 -6.11
CA PHE A 86 15.92 9.39 -5.46
C PHE A 86 16.11 8.18 -6.37
N ARG A 87 15.07 7.76 -7.06
CA ARG A 87 15.14 6.65 -8.00
C ARG A 87 15.99 7.01 -9.24
N ALA A 88 15.85 8.22 -9.74
CA ALA A 88 16.68 8.70 -10.85
C ALA A 88 18.15 8.80 -10.50
N ALA A 89 18.48 9.23 -9.27
CA ALA A 89 19.87 9.40 -8.84
C ALA A 89 20.55 8.10 -8.36
N LEU A 90 19.79 7.17 -7.75
CA LEU A 90 20.33 6.02 -7.03
C LEU A 90 19.86 4.67 -7.61
N GLY A 91 19.04 4.70 -8.67
CA GLY A 91 18.40 3.52 -9.24
C GLY A 91 17.14 3.09 -8.46
N PRO A 92 16.35 2.17 -9.02
CA PRO A 92 15.03 1.81 -8.49
C PRO A 92 15.06 1.33 -7.03
N ALA A 93 15.92 0.36 -6.70
CA ALA A 93 15.94 -0.26 -5.38
C ALA A 93 16.51 0.67 -4.31
N LEU A 94 17.74 1.15 -4.48
CA LEU A 94 18.36 2.03 -3.49
C LEU A 94 17.57 3.35 -3.33
N GLY A 95 17.11 3.93 -4.43
CA GLY A 95 16.31 5.15 -4.40
C GLY A 95 14.99 4.98 -3.64
N TYR A 96 14.28 3.86 -3.85
CA TYR A 96 13.09 3.51 -3.07
C TYR A 96 13.40 3.37 -1.58
N ASN A 97 14.45 2.62 -1.22
CA ASN A 97 14.80 2.37 0.18
C ASN A 97 15.24 3.65 0.91
N VAL A 98 15.99 4.53 0.24
CA VAL A 98 16.32 5.87 0.77
C VAL A 98 15.05 6.70 0.96
N PHE A 99 14.12 6.66 0.02
CA PHE A 99 12.83 7.34 0.14
C PHE A 99 12.03 6.83 1.36
N VAL A 100 12.00 5.51 1.59
CA VAL A 100 11.37 4.92 2.80
C VAL A 100 12.03 5.44 4.08
N VAL A 101 13.35 5.54 4.13
CA VAL A 101 14.05 6.15 5.28
C VAL A 101 13.60 7.59 5.51
N LEU A 102 13.42 8.37 4.45
CA LEU A 102 12.93 9.75 4.54
C LEU A 102 11.49 9.83 5.05
N ILE A 103 10.64 8.83 4.77
CA ILE A 103 9.29 8.75 5.34
C ILE A 103 9.35 8.69 6.87
N PHE A 104 10.21 7.85 7.45
CA PHE A 104 10.39 7.83 8.91
C PHE A 104 10.81 9.20 9.44
N LEU A 105 11.83 9.82 8.85
CA LEU A 105 12.37 11.09 9.31
C LEU A 105 11.37 12.25 9.19
N THR A 106 10.62 12.30 8.09
CA THR A 106 9.62 13.36 7.87
C THR A 106 8.41 13.18 8.79
N ASN A 107 8.02 11.95 9.12
CA ASN A 107 6.97 11.68 10.10
C ASN A 107 7.41 12.07 11.53
N VAL A 108 8.67 11.78 11.92
CA VAL A 108 9.24 12.28 13.19
C VAL A 108 9.17 13.80 13.26
N TRP A 109 9.62 14.48 12.18
CA TRP A 109 9.61 15.92 12.10
C TRP A 109 8.20 16.51 12.14
N GLY A 110 7.25 15.92 11.39
CA GLY A 110 5.86 16.34 11.36
C GLY A 110 5.18 16.20 12.73
N MET A 111 5.38 15.07 13.43
CA MET A 111 4.85 14.86 14.78
C MET A 111 5.45 15.85 15.78
N ARG A 112 6.77 16.06 15.73
CA ARG A 112 7.43 17.09 16.55
C ARG A 112 6.83 18.48 16.31
N ARG A 113 6.53 18.81 15.04
CA ARG A 113 5.95 20.10 14.67
C ARG A 113 4.55 20.25 15.25
N LEU A 114 3.72 19.22 15.16
CA LEU A 114 2.37 19.20 15.73
C LEU A 114 2.41 19.35 17.26
N LEU A 115 3.27 18.61 17.95
CA LEU A 115 3.38 18.67 19.42
C LEU A 115 3.86 20.04 19.91
N GLY A 116 4.65 20.74 19.11
CA GLY A 116 5.08 22.12 19.41
C GLY A 116 3.90 23.10 19.59
N GLU A 117 2.73 22.83 18.98
CA GLU A 117 1.53 23.68 19.11
C GLU A 117 0.87 23.60 20.51
N PHE A 118 1.24 22.61 21.28
CA PHE A 118 0.75 22.37 22.64
C PHE A 118 1.78 22.69 23.72
N ALA A 119 2.86 23.41 23.36
CA ALA A 119 3.95 23.75 24.25
C ALA A 119 4.68 22.52 24.86
N VAL A 120 4.61 21.38 24.19
CA VAL A 120 5.40 20.20 24.56
C VAL A 120 6.88 20.50 24.34
N SER A 121 7.73 20.14 25.32
CA SER A 121 9.16 20.40 25.23
C SER A 121 9.79 19.72 24.00
N SER A 122 10.81 20.33 23.44
CA SER A 122 11.51 19.78 22.25
C SER A 122 12.02 18.34 22.49
N TRP A 123 12.44 18.01 23.72
CA TRP A 123 12.89 16.68 24.09
C TRP A 123 11.73 15.65 24.00
N ALA A 124 10.60 15.96 24.62
CA ALA A 124 9.41 15.12 24.62
C ALA A 124 8.84 14.96 23.21
N ALA A 125 8.81 16.04 22.44
CA ALA A 125 8.31 16.04 21.07
C ALA A 125 9.19 15.20 20.12
N TRP A 126 10.53 15.21 20.28
CA TRP A 126 11.42 14.34 19.52
C TRP A 126 11.27 12.86 19.90
N LEU A 127 11.18 12.56 21.20
CA LEU A 127 10.99 11.18 21.66
C LEU A 127 9.66 10.59 21.19
N THR A 128 8.58 11.36 21.38
CA THR A 128 7.25 10.93 20.92
C THR A 128 7.20 10.79 19.40
N GLY A 129 7.85 11.70 18.66
CA GLY A 129 7.97 11.61 17.21
C GLY A 129 8.72 10.36 16.76
N ALA A 130 9.82 10.01 17.45
CA ALA A 130 10.57 8.79 17.18
C ALA A 130 9.71 7.54 17.41
N LEU A 131 9.02 7.42 18.54
CA LEU A 131 8.12 6.30 18.81
C LEU A 131 6.97 6.25 17.78
N PHE A 132 6.36 7.40 17.48
CA PHE A 132 5.27 7.49 16.52
C PHE A 132 5.66 7.02 15.11
N ALA A 133 6.85 7.37 14.62
CA ALA A 133 7.30 7.00 13.28
C ALA A 133 7.47 5.47 13.12
N PHE A 134 7.59 4.74 14.22
CA PHE A 134 7.67 3.27 14.23
C PHE A 134 6.41 2.64 14.84
N ASN A 135 5.23 3.22 14.63
CA ASN A 135 3.99 2.61 15.06
C ASN A 135 3.60 1.43 14.14
N PRO A 136 2.73 0.51 14.62
CA PRO A 136 2.39 -0.70 13.88
C PRO A 136 1.75 -0.41 12.54
N PHE A 137 0.90 0.61 12.45
CA PHE A 137 0.23 0.96 11.20
C PHE A 137 1.25 1.32 10.12
N LEU A 138 2.19 2.23 10.41
CA LEU A 138 3.23 2.64 9.46
C LEU A 138 4.12 1.48 9.04
N LEU A 139 4.57 0.66 10.00
CA LEU A 139 5.43 -0.48 9.70
C LEU A 139 4.72 -1.53 8.85
N THR A 140 3.43 -1.76 9.07
CA THR A 140 2.65 -2.67 8.23
C THR A 140 2.53 -2.14 6.80
N GLU A 141 2.18 -0.87 6.62
CA GLU A 141 2.05 -0.29 5.30
C GLU A 141 3.38 -0.33 4.53
N LEU A 142 4.50 -0.03 5.21
CA LEU A 142 5.82 -0.15 4.60
C LEU A 142 6.22 -1.61 4.32
N ARG A 143 5.88 -2.53 5.22
CA ARG A 143 6.14 -3.96 5.03
C ARG A 143 5.37 -4.52 3.83
N ASP A 144 4.16 -4.07 3.62
CA ASP A 144 3.30 -4.50 2.50
C ASP A 144 3.56 -3.71 1.20
N GLY A 145 4.60 -2.85 1.19
CA GLY A 145 5.01 -2.10 0.00
C GLY A 145 4.08 -0.95 -0.37
N ARG A 146 3.40 -0.36 0.62
CA ARG A 146 2.46 0.77 0.47
C ARG A 146 2.99 2.06 1.10
N PRO A 147 4.11 2.63 0.65
CA PRO A 147 4.70 3.85 1.22
C PRO A 147 3.76 5.05 1.16
N THR A 148 2.90 5.15 0.15
CA THR A 148 1.84 6.16 0.04
C THR A 148 1.04 6.31 1.35
N GLN A 149 0.72 5.19 1.98
CA GLN A 149 -0.08 5.15 3.21
C GLN A 149 0.78 5.37 4.47
N ALA A 150 2.09 5.28 4.35
CA ALA A 150 3.03 5.58 5.42
C ALA A 150 3.51 7.04 5.46
N ILE A 151 3.26 7.83 4.41
CA ILE A 151 3.65 9.25 4.33
C ILE A 151 2.60 10.10 5.06
N LEU A 152 2.82 10.33 6.35
CA LEU A 152 1.89 11.09 7.20
C LEU A 152 2.30 12.55 7.41
N VAL A 153 3.43 12.98 6.92
CA VAL A 153 3.94 14.34 7.15
C VAL A 153 2.92 15.41 6.75
N PHE A 154 2.20 15.23 5.64
CA PHE A 154 1.19 16.20 5.21
C PHE A 154 -0.04 16.21 6.14
N ALA A 155 -0.49 15.05 6.60
CA ALA A 155 -1.55 14.95 7.58
C ALA A 155 -1.16 15.57 8.92
N LEU A 156 0.09 15.37 9.38
CA LEU A 156 0.60 15.98 10.62
C LEU A 156 0.71 17.50 10.50
N LEU A 157 1.12 18.01 9.34
CA LEU A 157 1.13 19.45 9.05
C LEU A 157 -0.28 20.02 8.91
N PHE A 158 -1.21 19.27 8.29
CA PHE A 158 -2.62 19.63 8.32
C PHE A 158 -3.11 19.83 9.75
N TRP A 159 -2.90 18.88 10.65
CA TRP A 159 -3.29 19.01 12.06
C TRP A 159 -2.59 20.18 12.76
N THR A 160 -1.31 20.39 12.48
CA THR A 160 -0.55 21.55 13.01
C THR A 160 -1.25 22.88 12.69
N TYR A 161 -1.63 23.07 11.44
CA TYR A 161 -2.26 24.32 11.02
C TYR A 161 -3.77 24.36 11.27
N TRP A 162 -4.45 23.23 11.33
CA TRP A 162 -5.86 23.15 11.70
C TRP A 162 -6.11 23.63 13.13
N VAL A 163 -5.26 23.25 14.07
CA VAL A 163 -5.37 23.74 15.46
C VAL A 163 -4.98 25.22 15.61
N ARG A 164 -4.29 25.78 14.61
CA ARG A 164 -3.93 27.22 14.53
C ARG A 164 -4.87 28.04 13.68
N ALA A 165 -5.83 27.45 12.99
CA ALA A 165 -6.62 28.16 11.98
C ALA A 165 -7.40 29.38 12.54
N ALA A 166 -7.71 29.40 13.84
CA ALA A 166 -8.29 30.58 14.51
C ALA A 166 -7.35 31.79 14.61
N GLN A 167 -6.02 31.61 14.42
CA GLN A 167 -5.01 32.64 14.67
C GLN A 167 -4.74 33.57 13.47
N GLY A 168 -5.31 33.27 12.29
CA GLY A 168 -5.17 34.13 11.12
C GLY A 168 -5.20 33.40 9.79
N TRP A 169 -5.08 34.14 8.68
CA TRP A 169 -5.24 33.61 7.33
C TRP A 169 -4.13 32.64 6.89
N ARG A 170 -2.86 32.88 7.31
CA ARG A 170 -1.74 31.98 6.95
C ARG A 170 -1.95 30.54 7.43
N PRO A 171 -2.29 30.28 8.72
CA PRO A 171 -2.68 28.94 9.15
C PRO A 171 -3.85 28.36 8.37
N VAL A 172 -4.84 29.17 7.98
CA VAL A 172 -5.99 28.72 7.17
C VAL A 172 -5.54 28.19 5.82
N VAL A 173 -4.72 28.96 5.08
CA VAL A 173 -4.19 28.54 3.78
C VAL A 173 -3.35 27.29 3.92
N LEU A 174 -2.44 27.24 4.89
CA LEU A 174 -1.58 26.07 5.09
C LEU A 174 -2.37 24.84 5.52
N ALA A 175 -3.42 24.98 6.34
CA ALA A 175 -4.30 23.87 6.68
C ALA A 175 -5.01 23.32 5.42
N GLY A 176 -5.52 24.20 4.56
CA GLY A 176 -6.17 23.82 3.30
C GLY A 176 -5.20 23.12 2.34
N VAL A 177 -4.02 23.69 2.14
CA VAL A 177 -2.97 23.09 1.27
C VAL A 177 -2.55 21.72 1.79
N PHE A 178 -2.26 21.59 3.09
CA PHE A 178 -1.82 20.29 3.63
C PHE A 178 -2.95 19.26 3.69
N LEU A 179 -4.20 19.67 3.83
CA LEU A 179 -5.33 18.75 3.67
C LEU A 179 -5.45 18.26 2.22
N ALA A 180 -5.27 19.15 1.25
CA ALA A 180 -5.24 18.80 -0.17
C ALA A 180 -4.09 17.83 -0.48
N LEU A 181 -2.87 18.12 -0.02
CA LEU A 181 -1.72 17.23 -0.19
C LEU A 181 -1.93 15.89 0.51
N THR A 182 -2.61 15.85 1.66
CA THR A 182 -3.00 14.61 2.33
C THR A 182 -3.96 13.79 1.45
N GLY A 183 -4.93 14.44 0.82
CA GLY A 183 -5.87 13.79 -0.11
C GLY A 183 -5.20 13.33 -1.39
N LEU A 184 -4.30 14.12 -1.97
CA LEU A 184 -3.53 13.75 -3.17
C LEU A 184 -2.50 12.66 -2.90
N MET A 185 -2.00 12.55 -1.67
CA MET A 185 -1.16 11.44 -1.25
C MET A 185 -1.97 10.16 -1.13
N TYR A 186 -3.05 10.23 -0.35
CA TYR A 186 -3.96 9.13 -0.14
C TYR A 186 -5.34 9.68 0.24
N TRP A 187 -6.27 9.70 -0.70
CA TRP A 187 -7.57 10.35 -0.54
C TRP A 187 -8.40 9.87 0.66
N TYR A 188 -8.23 8.61 1.09
CA TYR A 188 -8.86 8.09 2.30
C TYR A 188 -8.49 8.91 3.53
N TYR A 189 -7.25 9.37 3.65
CA TYR A 189 -6.82 10.11 4.84
C TYR A 189 -7.48 11.48 4.95
N ALA A 190 -7.71 12.17 3.85
CA ALA A 190 -8.46 13.43 3.89
C ALA A 190 -9.91 13.21 4.38
N ILE A 191 -10.55 12.11 3.92
CA ILE A 191 -11.90 11.74 4.34
C ILE A 191 -11.91 11.27 5.80
N LEU A 192 -11.00 10.37 6.17
CA LEU A 192 -10.92 9.83 7.54
C LEU A 192 -10.53 10.86 8.59
N ALA A 193 -9.84 11.95 8.19
CA ALA A 193 -9.55 13.08 9.06
C ALA A 193 -10.80 13.92 9.38
N ALA A 194 -11.83 13.92 8.52
CA ALA A 194 -12.97 14.82 8.63
C ALA A 194 -13.75 14.67 9.94
N PRO A 195 -14.12 13.48 10.45
CA PRO A 195 -14.82 13.36 11.74
C PRO A 195 -14.04 13.97 12.90
N ALA A 196 -12.73 13.73 12.95
CA ALA A 196 -11.86 14.30 13.97
C ALA A 196 -11.71 15.83 13.81
N ALA A 197 -11.59 16.31 12.57
CA ALA A 197 -11.52 17.75 12.28
C ALA A 197 -12.81 18.48 12.67
N LEU A 198 -13.97 17.87 12.45
CA LEU A 198 -15.26 18.37 12.92
C LEU A 198 -15.32 18.40 14.45
N ALA A 199 -14.89 17.34 15.13
CA ALA A 199 -14.86 17.29 16.59
C ALA A 199 -13.95 18.39 17.19
N VAL A 200 -12.74 18.57 16.65
CA VAL A 200 -11.83 19.66 17.05
C VAL A 200 -12.49 21.02 16.81
N THR A 201 -13.21 21.20 15.70
CA THR A 201 -13.89 22.45 15.35
C THR A 201 -15.05 22.76 16.30
N ALA A 202 -15.86 21.77 16.63
CA ALA A 202 -17.03 21.93 17.50
C ALA A 202 -16.64 22.31 18.95
N LEU A 203 -15.45 21.82 19.41
CA LEU A 203 -14.97 22.12 20.75
C LEU A 203 -14.10 23.39 20.85
N ASP A 204 -13.74 23.99 19.73
CA ASP A 204 -12.97 25.24 19.69
C ASP A 204 -13.90 26.43 19.62
N ARG A 205 -14.01 27.15 20.75
CA ARG A 205 -14.86 28.33 20.91
C ARG A 205 -14.18 29.66 20.51
N ALA A 206 -12.98 29.61 19.93
CA ALA A 206 -12.27 30.80 19.51
C ALA A 206 -13.08 31.58 18.43
N PRO A 207 -13.19 32.92 18.53
CA PRO A 207 -13.89 33.72 17.53
C PRO A 207 -13.34 33.47 16.12
N GLY A 208 -14.23 33.23 15.15
CA GLY A 208 -13.85 32.97 13.76
C GLY A 208 -13.27 31.57 13.47
N ALA A 209 -13.09 30.73 14.46
CA ALA A 209 -12.50 29.37 14.27
C ALA A 209 -13.28 28.53 13.26
N LEU A 210 -14.61 28.51 13.35
CA LEU A 210 -15.48 27.79 12.42
C LEU A 210 -15.32 28.33 10.99
N ARG A 211 -15.48 29.65 10.80
CA ARG A 211 -15.35 30.28 9.47
C ARG A 211 -13.99 29.97 8.83
N ASN A 212 -12.92 30.09 9.59
CA ASN A 212 -11.56 29.88 9.11
C ASN A 212 -11.33 28.42 8.73
N ARG A 213 -11.84 27.45 9.47
CA ARG A 213 -11.73 26.02 9.15
C ARG A 213 -12.60 25.64 7.96
N VAL A 214 -13.79 26.21 7.84
CA VAL A 214 -14.60 26.05 6.62
C VAL A 214 -13.86 26.57 5.41
N ALA A 215 -13.21 27.75 5.50
CA ALA A 215 -12.39 28.29 4.42
C ALA A 215 -11.19 27.38 4.08
N ALA A 216 -10.52 26.79 5.07
CA ALA A 216 -9.45 25.84 4.84
C ALA A 216 -9.96 24.57 4.13
N GLY A 217 -11.11 24.04 4.56
CA GLY A 217 -11.75 22.89 3.91
C GLY A 217 -12.17 23.19 2.47
N ALA A 218 -12.75 24.37 2.23
CA ALA A 218 -13.11 24.81 0.88
C ALA A 218 -11.88 24.95 -0.04
N LEU A 219 -10.79 25.53 0.47
CA LEU A 219 -9.54 25.62 -0.27
C LEU A 219 -9.01 24.23 -0.63
N ALA A 220 -9.01 23.28 0.32
CA ALA A 220 -8.59 21.92 0.06
C ALA A 220 -9.46 21.27 -1.02
N ALA A 221 -10.78 21.43 -0.95
CA ALA A 221 -11.70 20.90 -1.95
C ALA A 221 -11.42 21.47 -3.35
N VAL A 222 -11.18 22.77 -3.46
CA VAL A 222 -10.83 23.42 -4.74
C VAL A 222 -9.51 22.87 -5.31
N LEU A 223 -8.49 22.69 -4.47
CA LEU A 223 -7.19 22.16 -4.91
C LEU A 223 -7.25 20.69 -5.34
N VAL A 224 -8.12 19.90 -4.73
CA VAL A 224 -8.29 18.47 -5.06
C VAL A 224 -9.28 18.26 -6.20
N LEU A 225 -10.16 19.25 -6.47
CA LEU A 225 -11.26 19.12 -7.43
C LEU A 225 -10.86 18.60 -8.82
N PRO A 226 -9.77 19.09 -9.47
CA PRO A 226 -9.37 18.58 -10.78
C PRO A 226 -9.11 17.06 -10.80
N PHE A 227 -8.47 16.57 -9.75
CA PHE A 227 -8.17 15.14 -9.59
C PHE A 227 -9.42 14.34 -9.22
N ALA A 228 -10.26 14.90 -8.33
CA ALA A 228 -11.53 14.28 -7.95
C ALA A 228 -12.48 14.18 -9.15
N LEU A 229 -12.56 15.20 -9.99
CA LEU A 229 -13.38 15.17 -11.22
C LEU A 229 -12.86 14.11 -12.19
N GLY A 230 -11.56 14.02 -12.43
CA GLY A 230 -10.97 12.95 -13.25
C GLY A 230 -11.36 11.57 -12.74
N MET A 231 -11.28 11.34 -11.43
CA MET A 231 -11.71 10.09 -10.81
C MET A 231 -13.23 9.84 -10.92
N LEU A 232 -14.04 10.90 -10.85
CA LEU A 232 -15.51 10.82 -10.88
C LEU A 232 -16.07 10.61 -12.29
N THR A 233 -15.38 11.13 -13.29
CA THR A 233 -15.79 11.08 -14.73
C THR A 233 -15.11 9.95 -15.49
N SER A 234 -14.17 9.23 -14.86
CA SER A 234 -13.47 8.12 -15.49
C SER A 234 -14.38 6.93 -15.71
N ASP A 235 -14.47 6.47 -16.94
CA ASP A 235 -15.15 5.22 -17.32
C ASP A 235 -14.36 3.97 -16.89
N ALA A 236 -13.16 4.16 -16.35
CA ALA A 236 -12.24 3.09 -15.98
C ALA A 236 -12.73 2.23 -14.81
N VAL A 237 -13.74 2.68 -14.09
CA VAL A 237 -14.37 1.94 -12.99
C VAL A 237 -15.88 1.98 -13.16
N PRO A 238 -16.47 1.14 -14.02
CA PRO A 238 -17.92 1.00 -14.12
C PRO A 238 -18.49 0.68 -12.74
N GLY A 239 -19.54 1.36 -12.36
CA GLY A 239 -20.19 1.13 -11.06
C GLY A 239 -19.47 1.74 -9.85
N LEU A 240 -18.40 2.53 -10.03
CA LEU A 240 -17.78 3.26 -8.90
C LEU A 240 -18.81 4.13 -8.15
N PHE A 241 -19.88 4.55 -8.82
CA PHE A 241 -21.03 5.27 -8.27
C PHE A 241 -22.34 4.49 -8.37
N ASP A 242 -22.30 3.23 -8.82
CA ASP A 242 -23.47 2.39 -8.75
C ASP A 242 -23.75 2.07 -7.28
N THR A 243 -24.72 2.80 -6.73
CA THR A 243 -25.16 2.67 -5.35
C THR A 243 -25.77 1.29 -5.08
N THR A 244 -26.21 0.55 -6.12
CA THR A 244 -26.75 -0.79 -5.96
C THR A 244 -25.66 -1.81 -5.69
N LEU A 245 -24.52 -1.71 -6.39
CA LEU A 245 -23.37 -2.58 -6.18
C LEU A 245 -22.76 -2.39 -4.77
N TRP A 246 -22.67 -1.14 -4.33
CA TRP A 246 -22.09 -0.78 -3.05
C TRP A 246 -23.09 -0.82 -1.89
N SER A 247 -24.36 -0.52 -2.14
CA SER A 247 -25.40 -0.60 -1.11
C SER A 247 -25.70 -2.04 -0.72
N ALA A 248 -25.65 -2.97 -1.68
CA ALA A 248 -25.81 -4.39 -1.39
C ALA A 248 -24.64 -4.95 -0.56
N THR A 249 -23.42 -4.44 -0.76
CA THR A 249 -22.21 -4.92 -0.10
C THR A 249 -21.86 -4.16 1.19
N THR A 250 -22.20 -2.87 1.30
CA THR A 250 -21.89 -2.06 2.49
C THR A 250 -23.01 -2.06 3.52
N TRP A 251 -24.23 -2.40 3.14
CA TRP A 251 -25.39 -2.46 4.03
C TRP A 251 -25.73 -3.87 4.49
N SER A 252 -25.24 -4.89 3.80
CA SER A 252 -25.23 -6.21 4.40
C SER A 252 -24.18 -6.18 5.52
N PRO A 253 -24.57 -6.37 6.78
CA PRO A 253 -23.59 -6.38 7.87
C PRO A 253 -22.53 -7.47 7.72
N MET A 254 -22.58 -8.23 6.63
CA MET A 254 -21.87 -9.49 6.54
C MET A 254 -21.02 -9.72 5.30
N THR A 255 -21.17 -9.01 4.18
CA THR A 255 -20.44 -9.46 3.00
C THR A 255 -20.04 -8.35 2.04
N LEU A 256 -18.77 -8.19 1.80
CA LEU A 256 -18.19 -7.70 0.56
C LEU A 256 -17.72 -8.96 -0.19
N ASP A 257 -18.35 -9.33 -1.31
CA ASP A 257 -18.03 -10.55 -2.09
C ASP A 257 -17.88 -11.84 -1.24
N GLY A 258 -18.72 -12.00 -0.22
CA GLY A 258 -18.63 -13.14 0.69
C GLY A 258 -17.69 -12.97 1.88
N MET A 259 -16.90 -11.87 1.95
CA MET A 259 -16.11 -11.57 3.13
C MET A 259 -16.92 -10.82 4.19
N PRO A 260 -16.91 -11.27 5.46
CA PRO A 260 -17.53 -10.51 6.53
C PRO A 260 -16.88 -9.12 6.64
N VAL A 261 -17.64 -8.05 6.50
CA VAL A 261 -17.15 -6.66 6.63
C VAL A 261 -16.50 -6.42 8.00
N GLY A 262 -16.87 -7.20 9.01
CA GLY A 262 -16.23 -7.21 10.33
C GLY A 262 -14.75 -7.58 10.33
N ILE A 263 -14.25 -8.32 9.32
CA ILE A 263 -12.80 -8.63 9.18
C ILE A 263 -12.00 -7.38 8.86
N LEU A 264 -12.61 -6.42 8.18
CA LEU A 264 -11.98 -5.16 7.75
C LEU A 264 -12.06 -4.07 8.84
N ALA A 265 -12.76 -4.35 9.93
CA ALA A 265 -12.90 -3.49 11.08
C ALA A 265 -11.88 -3.82 12.17
N PHE A 266 -11.62 -2.85 13.03
CA PHE A 266 -10.72 -3.02 14.17
C PHE A 266 -11.47 -3.56 15.38
N ASP A 267 -11.04 -4.71 15.93
CA ASP A 267 -11.50 -5.23 17.21
C ASP A 267 -10.41 -5.02 18.27
N PRO A 268 -10.53 -4.00 19.13
CA PRO A 268 -9.49 -3.68 20.12
C PRO A 268 -9.28 -4.79 21.15
N LEU A 269 -10.31 -5.55 21.51
CA LEU A 269 -10.19 -6.59 22.52
C LEU A 269 -9.48 -7.83 21.96
N ARG A 270 -9.83 -8.27 20.76
CA ARG A 270 -9.14 -9.37 20.08
C ARG A 270 -7.68 -9.04 19.82
N ARG A 271 -7.38 -7.77 19.48
CA ARG A 271 -6.03 -7.32 19.13
C ARG A 271 -5.13 -7.06 20.33
N MET A 272 -5.67 -6.60 21.44
CA MET A 272 -4.91 -6.48 22.68
C MET A 272 -4.52 -7.84 23.25
N SER A 273 -5.30 -8.89 22.98
CA SER A 273 -5.02 -10.25 23.46
C SER A 273 -4.00 -11.03 22.62
N GLY A 274 -3.68 -10.58 21.40
CA GLY A 274 -2.70 -11.24 20.52
C GLY A 274 -3.17 -12.58 19.95
N PHE A 275 -4.48 -12.80 19.84
CA PHE A 275 -5.05 -14.07 19.40
C PHE A 275 -5.27 -14.14 17.88
N TRP A 276 -5.15 -15.35 17.36
CA TRP A 276 -5.61 -15.77 16.06
C TRP A 276 -7.14 -15.74 16.03
N VAL A 277 -7.73 -15.28 14.96
CA VAL A 277 -9.17 -15.42 14.73
C VAL A 277 -9.38 -16.75 14.02
N GLU A 278 -10.16 -17.64 14.61
CA GLU A 278 -10.67 -18.82 13.92
C GLU A 278 -11.93 -18.42 13.17
N ASP A 279 -11.96 -18.70 11.87
CA ASP A 279 -13.16 -18.59 11.04
C ASP A 279 -14.19 -19.65 11.51
N PRO A 280 -15.50 -19.46 11.25
CA PRO A 280 -16.54 -20.45 11.58
C PRO A 280 -16.28 -21.87 11.06
N ASP A 281 -15.45 -22.01 10.03
CA ASP A 281 -15.01 -23.30 9.48
C ASP A 281 -13.72 -23.86 10.11
N GLY A 282 -13.21 -23.22 11.16
CA GLY A 282 -12.00 -23.65 11.88
C GLY A 282 -10.69 -23.21 11.23
N THR A 283 -10.72 -22.45 10.16
CA THR A 283 -9.51 -21.90 9.52
C THR A 283 -8.97 -20.75 10.36
N ARG A 284 -7.67 -20.77 10.69
CA ARG A 284 -7.03 -19.68 11.39
C ARG A 284 -6.71 -18.56 10.41
N ILE A 285 -7.52 -17.51 10.41
CA ILE A 285 -7.27 -16.32 9.61
C ILE A 285 -6.30 -15.40 10.36
N PHE A 286 -5.18 -15.08 9.71
CA PHE A 286 -4.29 -14.04 10.18
C PHE A 286 -4.96 -12.69 9.91
N THR A 287 -5.46 -12.07 10.94
CA THR A 287 -5.99 -10.71 10.81
C THR A 287 -4.87 -9.75 10.38
N PRO A 288 -5.14 -8.81 9.46
CA PRO A 288 -4.14 -7.89 8.96
C PRO A 288 -3.39 -7.19 10.10
N GLU A 289 -2.08 -7.24 10.07
CA GLU A 289 -1.21 -6.74 11.15
C GLU A 289 -1.26 -5.21 11.28
N TRP A 290 -1.67 -4.49 10.20
CA TRP A 290 -1.88 -3.03 10.24
C TRP A 290 -3.01 -2.61 11.20
N VAL A 291 -3.83 -3.54 11.64
CA VAL A 291 -4.83 -3.36 12.71
C VAL A 291 -4.21 -3.51 14.11
N SER A 292 -2.90 -3.77 14.20
CA SER A 292 -2.23 -3.95 15.47
C SER A 292 -2.19 -2.67 16.30
N MET A 293 -2.39 -2.82 17.59
CA MET A 293 -2.24 -1.75 18.57
C MET A 293 -1.17 -2.14 19.58
N LEU A 294 -0.13 -1.31 19.70
CA LEU A 294 0.89 -1.55 20.71
C LEU A 294 0.35 -1.26 22.12
N ARG A 295 0.46 -2.23 23.00
CA ARG A 295 0.05 -2.10 24.42
C ARG A 295 0.76 -0.95 25.09
N ILE A 296 2.07 -0.83 24.85
CA ILE A 296 2.89 0.22 25.42
C ILE A 296 2.42 1.62 24.98
N GLN A 297 1.95 1.77 23.74
CA GLN A 297 1.47 3.07 23.24
C GLN A 297 0.22 3.53 24.00
N VAL A 298 -0.71 2.62 24.28
CA VAL A 298 -1.91 2.90 25.04
C VAL A 298 -1.57 3.26 26.48
N VAL A 299 -0.65 2.51 27.12
CA VAL A 299 -0.18 2.79 28.49
C VAL A 299 0.47 4.17 28.57
N LEU A 300 1.33 4.53 27.61
CA LEU A 300 1.97 5.84 27.59
C LEU A 300 0.96 6.98 27.38
N ALA A 301 -0.05 6.77 26.53
CA ALA A 301 -1.11 7.76 26.32
C ALA A 301 -2.00 7.94 27.55
N ALA A 302 -2.38 6.85 28.22
CA ALA A 302 -3.15 6.88 29.46
C ALA A 302 -2.37 7.60 30.59
N ALA A 303 -1.09 7.29 30.74
CA ALA A 303 -0.23 7.98 31.70
C ALA A 303 -0.03 9.47 31.35
N GLY A 304 0.10 9.78 30.08
CA GLY A 304 0.26 11.16 29.59
C GLY A 304 -0.98 12.02 29.78
N LEU A 305 -2.19 11.44 29.76
CA LEU A 305 -3.45 12.14 30.08
C LEU A 305 -3.42 12.85 31.42
N TRP A 306 -2.71 12.27 32.40
CA TRP A 306 -2.58 12.85 33.75
C TRP A 306 -1.82 14.19 33.73
N TYR A 307 -0.83 14.31 32.84
CA TYR A 307 0.01 15.50 32.73
C TYR A 307 -0.47 16.46 31.62
N ALA A 308 -1.48 16.05 30.85
CA ALA A 308 -1.94 16.80 29.69
C ALA A 308 -2.66 18.10 30.06
N SER A 309 -2.28 19.21 29.41
CA SER A 309 -3.04 20.45 29.48
C SER A 309 -4.47 20.24 28.95
N PRO A 310 -5.46 21.02 29.42
CA PRO A 310 -6.85 20.88 28.95
C PRO A 310 -7.02 21.00 27.42
N ARG A 311 -6.21 21.87 26.77
CA ARG A 311 -6.23 22.04 25.32
C ARG A 311 -5.68 20.80 24.60
N LEU A 312 -4.50 20.31 25.02
CA LEU A 312 -3.88 19.12 24.45
C LEU A 312 -4.79 17.90 24.62
N ARG A 313 -5.32 17.71 25.83
CA ARG A 313 -6.24 16.60 26.14
C ARG A 313 -7.47 16.62 25.23
N ARG A 314 -8.13 17.78 25.09
CA ARG A 314 -9.29 17.93 24.22
C ARG A 314 -8.95 17.58 22.77
N VAL A 315 -7.89 18.16 22.21
CA VAL A 315 -7.51 17.92 20.80
C VAL A 315 -7.10 16.45 20.60
N GLY A 316 -6.29 15.87 21.49
CA GLY A 316 -5.89 14.49 21.42
C GLY A 316 -7.08 13.52 21.45
N LEU A 317 -8.06 13.74 22.35
CA LEU A 317 -9.29 12.95 22.41
C LEU A 317 -10.20 13.17 21.20
N CYS A 318 -10.32 14.41 20.68
CA CYS A 318 -11.08 14.71 19.47
C CYS A 318 -10.50 14.06 18.21
N ILE A 319 -9.20 13.77 18.18
CA ILE A 319 -8.58 13.00 17.10
C ILE A 319 -8.74 11.51 17.35
N LEU A 320 -8.47 11.04 18.56
CA LEU A 320 -8.47 9.64 18.93
C LEU A 320 -9.86 8.99 18.84
N VAL A 321 -10.86 9.58 19.51
CA VAL A 321 -12.18 8.93 19.68
C VAL A 321 -12.94 8.80 18.36
N PRO A 322 -13.10 9.84 17.52
CA PRO A 322 -13.77 9.68 16.24
C PRO A 322 -13.03 8.71 15.31
N SER A 323 -11.70 8.72 15.33
CA SER A 323 -10.90 7.80 14.51
C SER A 323 -11.08 6.34 14.94
N LEU A 324 -11.18 6.08 16.25
CA LEU A 324 -11.50 4.76 16.76
C LEU A 324 -12.91 4.33 16.36
N LEU A 325 -13.92 5.22 16.51
CA LEU A 325 -15.30 4.92 16.12
C LEU A 325 -15.41 4.57 14.63
N VAL A 326 -14.68 5.27 13.76
CA VAL A 326 -14.63 4.92 12.32
C VAL A 326 -13.92 3.59 12.12
N ALA A 327 -12.80 3.36 12.80
CA ALA A 327 -12.01 2.13 12.65
C ALA A 327 -12.76 0.87 13.09
N LEU A 328 -13.66 0.98 14.06
CA LEU A 328 -14.54 -0.12 14.50
C LEU A 328 -15.51 -0.58 13.41
N GLY A 329 -15.71 0.22 12.34
CA GLY A 329 -16.62 -0.13 11.25
C GLY A 329 -18.09 -0.19 11.67
N PRO A 330 -18.91 -1.03 10.99
CA PRO A 330 -20.37 -1.03 11.16
C PRO A 330 -20.84 -1.55 12.51
N GLU A 331 -20.06 -2.42 13.13
CA GLU A 331 -20.43 -3.01 14.44
C GLU A 331 -19.19 -3.30 15.28
N TRP A 332 -19.38 -3.40 16.58
CA TRP A 332 -18.37 -3.81 17.53
C TRP A 332 -18.98 -4.81 18.51
N MET A 333 -18.47 -6.05 18.53
CA MET A 333 -18.96 -7.14 19.41
C MET A 333 -20.47 -7.38 19.31
N GLY A 334 -21.03 -7.31 18.09
CA GLY A 334 -22.47 -7.46 17.84
C GLY A 334 -23.30 -6.21 18.17
N ILE A 335 -22.68 -5.13 18.65
CA ILE A 335 -23.36 -3.86 18.92
C ILE A 335 -23.21 -2.95 17.71
N PRO A 336 -24.32 -2.51 17.08
CA PRO A 336 -24.26 -1.59 15.94
C PRO A 336 -23.54 -0.29 16.27
N ASN A 337 -22.55 0.08 15.46
CA ASN A 337 -21.88 1.38 15.54
C ASN A 337 -22.75 2.45 14.86
N THR A 338 -23.79 2.91 15.57
CA THR A 338 -24.77 3.85 15.05
C THR A 338 -24.16 5.12 14.44
N PRO A 339 -23.14 5.78 15.05
CA PRO A 339 -22.49 6.94 14.45
C PRO A 339 -21.88 6.64 13.08
N TYR A 340 -21.18 5.51 12.93
CA TYR A 340 -20.60 5.08 11.67
C TYR A 340 -21.70 4.78 10.62
N LEU A 341 -22.72 4.02 11.00
CA LEU A 341 -23.83 3.65 10.11
C LEU A 341 -24.59 4.87 9.61
N LEU A 342 -24.84 5.86 10.49
CA LEU A 342 -25.46 7.13 10.09
C LEU A 342 -24.56 7.93 9.15
N ALA A 343 -23.25 8.02 9.44
CA ALA A 343 -22.32 8.72 8.57
C ALA A 343 -22.29 8.08 7.17
N VAL A 344 -22.18 6.76 7.07
CA VAL A 344 -22.20 6.01 5.80
C VAL A 344 -23.53 6.19 5.07
N LYS A 345 -24.65 6.22 5.78
CA LYS A 345 -25.99 6.43 5.20
C LYS A 345 -26.13 7.78 4.50
N PHE A 346 -25.62 8.85 5.12
CA PHE A 346 -25.83 10.21 4.61
C PHE A 346 -24.67 10.74 3.77
N VAL A 347 -23.48 10.19 3.91
CA VAL A 347 -22.27 10.65 3.22
C VAL A 347 -21.79 9.56 2.24
N ARG A 348 -22.30 9.62 1.01
CA ARG A 348 -22.08 8.59 -0.03
C ARG A 348 -20.61 8.22 -0.23
N VAL A 349 -19.68 9.18 -0.16
CA VAL A 349 -18.24 8.91 -0.31
C VAL A 349 -17.70 7.95 0.75
N LEU A 350 -18.33 7.88 1.93
CA LEU A 350 -17.97 6.95 2.99
C LEU A 350 -18.36 5.50 2.67
N GLN A 351 -19.32 5.30 1.77
CA GLN A 351 -19.71 3.95 1.29
C GLN A 351 -18.58 3.28 0.51
N ARG A 352 -17.58 4.04 0.08
CA ARG A 352 -16.38 3.55 -0.61
C ARG A 352 -15.21 3.26 0.30
N LEU A 353 -15.35 3.49 1.58
CA LEU A 353 -14.33 3.15 2.57
C LEU A 353 -14.38 1.64 2.86
N TRP A 354 -13.76 0.83 2.00
CA TRP A 354 -13.66 -0.61 2.19
C TRP A 354 -12.92 -0.99 3.47
N TRP A 355 -12.05 -0.10 3.93
CA TRP A 355 -11.12 -0.32 5.01
C TRP A 355 -11.31 0.73 6.11
N PRO A 356 -12.42 0.72 6.87
CA PRO A 356 -12.65 1.68 7.94
C PRO A 356 -11.52 1.66 8.98
N ALA A 357 -10.90 0.49 9.21
CA ALA A 357 -9.76 0.35 10.12
C ALA A 357 -8.54 1.20 9.71
N ARG A 358 -8.44 1.72 8.49
CA ARG A 358 -7.42 2.71 8.12
C ARG A 358 -7.51 4.02 8.89
N ALA A 359 -8.63 4.31 9.53
CA ALA A 359 -8.76 5.42 10.47
C ALA A 359 -7.82 5.28 11.69
N LEU A 360 -7.29 4.08 11.97
CA LEU A 360 -6.27 3.87 13.01
C LEU A 360 -5.03 4.75 12.83
N VAL A 361 -4.74 5.22 11.63
CA VAL A 361 -3.65 6.18 11.42
C VAL A 361 -3.82 7.42 12.32
N PHE A 362 -5.04 7.97 12.39
CA PHE A 362 -5.32 9.13 13.24
C PHE A 362 -5.54 8.74 14.70
N PHE A 363 -5.98 7.52 14.98
CA PHE A 363 -5.97 6.97 16.34
C PHE A 363 -4.54 6.97 16.91
N HIS A 364 -3.54 6.51 16.15
CA HIS A 364 -2.13 6.56 16.56
C HIS A 364 -1.61 8.01 16.72
N VAL A 365 -2.07 8.94 15.88
CA VAL A 365 -1.77 10.38 16.07
C VAL A 365 -2.33 10.88 17.40
N GLY A 366 -3.59 10.54 17.71
CA GLY A 366 -4.22 10.90 18.98
C GLY A 366 -3.49 10.32 20.19
N LEU A 367 -3.11 9.04 20.15
CA LEU A 367 -2.32 8.38 21.18
C LEU A 367 -0.96 9.08 21.39
N ALA A 368 -0.26 9.44 20.30
CA ALA A 368 1.02 10.14 20.38
C ALA A 368 0.88 11.54 21.03
N ILE A 369 -0.16 12.30 20.65
CA ILE A 369 -0.47 13.60 21.27
C ILE A 369 -0.67 13.42 22.79
N LEU A 370 -1.46 12.42 23.20
CA LEU A 370 -1.77 12.17 24.60
C LEU A 370 -0.59 11.62 25.40
N ALA A 371 0.33 10.87 24.76
CA ALA A 371 1.52 10.33 25.42
C ALA A 371 2.61 11.39 25.68
N ALA A 372 2.72 12.41 24.83
CA ALA A 372 3.81 13.39 24.89
C ALA A 372 3.94 14.13 26.24
N PRO A 373 2.86 14.54 26.91
CA PRO A 373 2.94 15.23 28.21
C PRO A 373 3.55 14.40 29.35
N LEU A 374 3.51 13.08 29.26
CA LEU A 374 4.17 12.20 30.24
C LEU A 374 5.64 12.58 30.42
N TRP A 375 6.32 12.79 29.32
CA TRP A 375 7.75 13.09 29.32
C TRP A 375 8.08 14.45 29.92
N ASP A 376 7.18 15.40 29.78
CA ASP A 376 7.32 16.72 30.40
C ASP A 376 6.99 16.68 31.90
N GLY A 377 6.01 15.86 32.30
CA GLY A 377 5.73 15.61 33.71
C GLY A 377 6.91 15.02 34.48
N LEU A 378 7.76 14.28 33.78
CA LEU A 378 8.97 13.66 34.36
C LEU A 378 10.23 14.54 34.30
N VAL A 379 10.10 15.81 33.90
CA VAL A 379 11.26 16.71 33.75
C VAL A 379 12.06 16.92 35.02
N ARG A 380 11.40 16.84 36.19
CA ARG A 380 12.03 17.00 37.50
C ARG A 380 12.95 15.84 37.87
N TRP A 381 12.82 14.69 37.17
CA TRP A 381 13.63 13.48 37.41
C TRP A 381 14.34 13.06 36.09
N PRO A 382 15.42 13.78 35.71
CA PRO A 382 16.02 13.59 34.38
C PRO A 382 16.59 12.17 34.17
N ARG A 383 17.14 11.54 35.23
CA ARG A 383 17.63 10.15 35.13
C ARG A 383 16.49 9.18 34.95
N THR A 384 15.44 9.27 35.79
CA THR A 384 14.23 8.44 35.73
C THR A 384 13.56 8.58 34.37
N ARG A 385 13.43 9.82 33.86
CA ARG A 385 12.87 10.10 32.53
C ARG A 385 13.65 9.39 31.42
N SER A 386 14.97 9.43 31.47
CA SER A 386 15.82 8.76 30.47
C SER A 386 15.70 7.25 30.54
N VAL A 387 15.73 6.67 31.75
CA VAL A 387 15.53 5.23 31.95
C VAL A 387 14.16 4.77 31.45
N LEU A 388 13.10 5.52 31.77
CA LEU A 388 11.75 5.21 31.31
C LEU A 388 11.62 5.36 29.78
N ALA A 389 12.31 6.34 29.16
CA ALA A 389 12.32 6.49 27.72
C ALA A 389 12.96 5.28 27.01
N PHE A 390 14.09 4.80 27.51
CA PHE A 390 14.71 3.58 27.00
C PHE A 390 13.87 2.34 27.28
N GLY A 391 13.31 2.22 28.49
CA GLY A 391 12.40 1.13 28.84
C GLY A 391 11.16 1.10 27.93
N ALA A 392 10.59 2.27 27.65
CA ALA A 392 9.48 2.40 26.70
C ALA A 392 9.89 1.99 25.28
N ALA A 393 11.08 2.40 24.82
CA ALA A 393 11.58 2.00 23.49
C ALA A 393 11.82 0.48 23.40
N VAL A 394 12.37 -0.13 24.44
CA VAL A 394 12.54 -1.59 24.51
C VAL A 394 11.19 -2.29 24.51
N ALA A 395 10.24 -1.86 25.35
CA ALA A 395 8.89 -2.41 25.36
C ALA A 395 8.19 -2.24 24.00
N TRP A 396 8.40 -1.11 23.34
CA TRP A 396 7.92 -0.86 21.97
C TRP A 396 8.46 -1.88 20.98
N LEU A 397 9.77 -2.13 21.02
CA LEU A 397 10.42 -3.11 20.15
C LEU A 397 9.96 -4.54 20.45
N VAL A 398 9.75 -4.87 21.72
CA VAL A 398 9.18 -6.18 22.09
C VAL A 398 7.78 -6.34 21.51
N ASP A 399 6.91 -5.33 21.67
CA ASP A 399 5.57 -5.36 21.11
C ASP A 399 5.60 -5.45 19.57
N LEU A 400 6.50 -4.72 18.89
CA LEU A 400 6.67 -4.81 17.43
C LEU A 400 7.15 -6.20 17.00
N LYS A 401 8.06 -6.80 17.73
CA LYS A 401 8.57 -8.14 17.43
C LYS A 401 7.49 -9.21 17.64
N VAL A 402 6.71 -9.10 18.69
CA VAL A 402 5.56 -9.99 18.97
C VAL A 402 4.51 -9.87 17.85
N ALA A 403 4.30 -8.66 17.35
CA ALA A 403 3.41 -8.40 16.22
C ALA A 403 4.03 -8.74 14.83
N THR A 404 5.25 -9.28 14.78
CA THR A 404 6.00 -9.61 13.55
C THR A 404 6.24 -8.41 12.60
N LEU A 405 6.29 -7.20 13.16
CA LEU A 405 6.43 -5.96 12.38
C LEU A 405 7.87 -5.46 12.26
N ALA A 406 8.77 -5.98 13.06
CA ALA A 406 10.20 -5.65 13.01
C ALA A 406 11.04 -6.92 13.22
N PRO A 407 12.15 -7.09 12.48
CA PRO A 407 12.65 -6.22 11.42
C PRO A 407 11.77 -6.25 10.15
N LEU A 408 11.82 -5.16 9.36
CA LEU A 408 11.17 -5.15 8.06
C LEU A 408 11.89 -6.13 7.12
N PRO A 409 11.16 -6.96 6.37
CA PRO A 409 11.75 -7.84 5.37
C PRO A 409 12.20 -7.06 4.14
N MET A 410 12.90 -7.74 3.25
CA MET A 410 13.27 -7.23 1.93
C MET A 410 13.00 -8.30 0.89
N TRP A 411 12.49 -7.91 -0.27
CA TRP A 411 12.35 -8.79 -1.42
C TRP A 411 13.29 -8.37 -2.55
N SER A 412 13.70 -9.33 -3.38
CA SER A 412 14.69 -9.12 -4.43
C SER A 412 14.17 -8.22 -5.53
N ALA A 413 15.00 -7.26 -5.97
CA ALA A 413 14.73 -6.41 -7.13
C ALA A 413 15.14 -7.09 -8.46
N ARG A 414 15.57 -8.35 -8.45
CA ARG A 414 16.00 -9.06 -9.66
C ARG A 414 14.82 -9.28 -10.59
N ILE A 415 15.05 -9.00 -11.85
CA ILE A 415 14.14 -9.33 -12.94
C ILE A 415 14.47 -10.74 -13.43
N PRO A 416 13.49 -11.62 -13.70
CA PRO A 416 13.74 -12.89 -14.36
C PRO A 416 14.29 -12.67 -15.77
N ASN A 417 15.29 -13.49 -16.18
CA ASN A 417 15.97 -13.34 -17.47
C ASN A 417 15.02 -13.36 -18.67
N VAL A 418 13.91 -14.09 -18.58
CA VAL A 418 12.88 -14.11 -19.63
C VAL A 418 12.36 -12.71 -19.96
N TYR A 419 12.23 -11.84 -18.97
CA TYR A 419 11.79 -10.45 -19.17
C TYR A 419 12.94 -9.54 -19.60
N GLU A 420 14.18 -9.82 -19.20
CA GLU A 420 15.37 -9.15 -19.74
C GLU A 420 15.57 -9.48 -21.21
N CYS A 421 15.26 -10.72 -21.61
CA CYS A 421 15.23 -11.12 -23.02
C CYS A 421 14.14 -10.36 -23.76
N LEU A 422 12.91 -10.35 -23.26
CA LEU A 422 11.80 -9.64 -23.87
C LEU A 422 12.10 -8.15 -24.04
N ALA A 423 12.82 -7.52 -23.13
CA ALA A 423 13.21 -6.10 -23.20
C ALA A 423 14.06 -5.74 -24.44
N LYS A 424 14.64 -6.73 -25.13
CA LYS A 424 15.41 -6.52 -26.36
C LYS A 424 14.55 -6.36 -27.60
N ASP A 425 13.24 -6.72 -27.54
CA ASP A 425 12.30 -6.42 -28.60
C ASP A 425 12.01 -4.92 -28.66
N THR A 426 12.55 -4.24 -29.65
CA THR A 426 12.44 -2.79 -29.81
C THR A 426 11.05 -2.35 -30.29
N ASP A 427 10.27 -3.25 -30.88
CA ASP A 427 8.92 -2.95 -31.39
C ASP A 427 7.91 -2.76 -30.26
N ARG A 428 8.24 -3.23 -29.05
CA ARG A 428 7.36 -3.15 -27.88
C ARG A 428 5.96 -3.71 -28.15
N ALA A 429 5.88 -4.78 -28.94
CA ALA A 429 4.61 -5.43 -29.23
C ALA A 429 3.93 -5.96 -27.95
N PRO A 430 2.59 -5.92 -27.86
CA PRO A 430 1.88 -6.38 -26.66
C PRO A 430 2.16 -7.85 -26.30
N VAL A 431 2.14 -8.11 -25.00
CA VAL A 431 2.48 -9.42 -24.40
C VAL A 431 1.28 -9.98 -23.66
N PHE A 432 1.07 -11.29 -23.79
CA PHE A 432 0.16 -12.06 -22.96
C PHE A 432 0.96 -12.87 -21.95
N GLU A 433 0.83 -12.52 -20.67
CA GLU A 433 1.61 -13.13 -19.59
C GLU A 433 0.82 -14.20 -18.84
N LEU A 434 1.49 -15.29 -18.52
CA LEU A 434 0.99 -16.45 -17.79
C LEU A 434 1.92 -16.76 -16.60
N PRO A 435 1.39 -17.31 -15.49
CA PRO A 435 -0.03 -17.47 -15.19
C PRO A 435 -0.73 -16.12 -14.96
N TYR A 436 -1.93 -15.99 -15.48
CA TYR A 436 -2.70 -14.74 -15.39
C TYR A 436 -3.23 -14.51 -13.97
N ALA A 437 -3.19 -13.26 -13.50
CA ALA A 437 -3.71 -12.82 -12.19
C ALA A 437 -3.12 -13.55 -10.96
N TYR A 438 -2.09 -14.34 -11.16
CA TYR A 438 -1.50 -15.15 -10.10
C TYR A 438 -0.63 -14.32 -9.13
N THR A 439 0.18 -13.45 -9.69
CA THR A 439 0.94 -12.43 -8.95
C THR A 439 0.87 -11.14 -9.74
N GLN A 440 1.04 -9.99 -9.11
CA GLN A 440 1.19 -8.74 -9.86
C GLN A 440 2.66 -8.42 -10.17
N ALA A 441 3.54 -9.41 -10.09
CA ALA A 441 4.97 -9.27 -10.38
C ALA A 441 5.23 -8.80 -11.82
N HIS A 442 4.39 -9.21 -12.78
CA HIS A 442 4.43 -8.76 -14.16
C HIS A 442 4.39 -7.22 -14.29
N LEU A 443 3.70 -6.51 -13.38
CA LEU A 443 3.75 -5.04 -13.35
C LEU A 443 5.16 -4.50 -13.08
N TYR A 444 5.89 -5.16 -12.16
CA TYR A 444 7.27 -4.77 -11.91
C TYR A 444 8.18 -5.18 -13.09
N TYR A 445 8.00 -6.35 -13.67
CA TYR A 445 8.78 -6.80 -14.82
C TYR A 445 8.54 -5.91 -16.04
N GLN A 446 7.32 -5.41 -16.22
CA GLN A 446 6.98 -4.44 -17.26
C GLN A 446 7.84 -3.17 -17.18
N THR A 447 8.31 -2.76 -15.99
CA THR A 447 9.19 -1.59 -15.86
C THR A 447 10.54 -1.78 -16.56
N VAL A 448 10.88 -3.00 -16.99
CA VAL A 448 12.11 -3.33 -17.71
C VAL A 448 11.85 -3.63 -19.18
N HIS A 449 10.89 -4.49 -19.49
CA HIS A 449 10.62 -4.82 -20.90
C HIS A 449 9.76 -3.77 -21.61
N GLU A 450 8.99 -2.96 -20.90
CA GLU A 450 8.19 -1.83 -21.41
C GLU A 450 7.15 -2.18 -22.50
N HIS A 451 6.80 -3.46 -22.64
CA HIS A 451 5.72 -3.88 -23.54
C HIS A 451 4.37 -3.67 -22.88
N PRO A 452 3.32 -3.27 -23.62
CA PRO A 452 1.95 -3.34 -23.14
C PRO A 452 1.58 -4.79 -22.77
N ILE A 453 0.86 -4.97 -21.65
CA ILE A 453 0.46 -6.30 -21.17
C ILE A 453 -1.05 -6.49 -21.19
N PHE A 454 -1.49 -7.75 -21.36
CA PHE A 454 -2.89 -8.11 -21.32
C PHE A 454 -3.46 -7.93 -19.90
N GLY A 455 -2.70 -8.28 -18.89
CA GLY A 455 -3.05 -8.13 -17.49
C GLY A 455 -2.97 -6.69 -16.98
N GLY A 456 -3.12 -6.52 -15.68
CA GLY A 456 -3.02 -5.22 -15.01
C GLY A 456 -3.14 -5.35 -13.51
N MET A 457 -3.41 -4.24 -12.82
CA MET A 457 -3.55 -4.24 -11.38
C MET A 457 -4.92 -4.78 -10.96
N ILE A 458 -4.93 -5.73 -10.01
CA ILE A 458 -6.14 -6.35 -9.44
C ILE A 458 -7.03 -6.97 -10.55
N GLU A 459 -6.44 -7.80 -11.36
CA GLU A 459 -7.02 -8.37 -12.59
C GLU A 459 -8.29 -9.19 -12.37
N ASP A 460 -8.42 -9.85 -11.23
CA ASP A 460 -9.60 -10.64 -10.91
C ASP A 460 -10.79 -9.82 -10.39
N ASN A 461 -10.55 -8.55 -10.09
CA ASN A 461 -11.60 -7.70 -9.57
C ASN A 461 -12.39 -7.05 -10.72
N LYS A 462 -13.64 -7.51 -10.91
CA LYS A 462 -14.57 -7.00 -11.93
C LYS A 462 -14.78 -5.48 -11.89
N ILE A 463 -14.56 -4.85 -10.74
CA ILE A 463 -14.73 -3.40 -10.57
C ILE A 463 -13.55 -2.65 -11.21
N PHE A 464 -12.36 -3.24 -11.18
CA PHE A 464 -11.14 -2.56 -11.64
C PHE A 464 -10.73 -2.94 -13.07
N THR A 465 -11.21 -4.06 -13.60
CA THR A 465 -10.87 -4.53 -14.94
C THR A 465 -11.85 -3.93 -15.97
N PRO A 466 -11.36 -3.37 -17.10
CA PRO A 466 -12.24 -2.86 -18.18
C PRO A 466 -13.20 -3.93 -18.68
N VAL A 467 -14.46 -3.54 -18.96
CA VAL A 467 -15.50 -4.47 -19.40
C VAL A 467 -15.10 -5.27 -20.66
N PRO A 468 -14.51 -4.66 -21.71
CA PRO A 468 -14.05 -5.43 -22.87
C PRO A 468 -12.95 -6.43 -22.54
N GLN A 469 -12.07 -6.11 -21.58
CA GLN A 469 -11.04 -7.02 -21.10
C GLN A 469 -11.66 -8.24 -20.40
N GLN A 470 -12.69 -8.02 -19.59
CA GLN A 470 -13.42 -9.12 -18.94
C GLN A 470 -14.07 -10.03 -19.97
N ALA A 471 -14.73 -9.43 -20.98
CA ALA A 471 -15.34 -10.19 -22.08
C ALA A 471 -14.28 -11.00 -22.84
N MET A 472 -13.15 -10.39 -23.20
CA MET A 472 -12.05 -11.11 -23.86
C MET A 472 -11.55 -12.28 -23.00
N ARG A 473 -11.41 -12.11 -21.70
CA ARG A 473 -10.98 -13.18 -20.78
C ARG A 473 -11.96 -14.33 -20.67
N THR A 474 -13.27 -14.05 -20.75
CA THR A 474 -14.32 -15.07 -20.54
C THR A 474 -14.82 -15.69 -21.83
N ASP A 475 -14.86 -14.94 -22.92
CA ASP A 475 -15.56 -15.32 -24.15
C ASP A 475 -14.60 -15.80 -25.26
N ASN A 476 -13.37 -15.26 -25.31
CA ASN A 476 -12.35 -15.71 -26.24
C ASN A 476 -11.74 -17.03 -25.78
N THR A 477 -11.96 -18.09 -26.57
CA THR A 477 -11.54 -19.45 -26.19
C THR A 477 -10.02 -19.63 -26.12
N PHE A 478 -9.26 -18.87 -26.90
CA PHE A 478 -7.81 -18.92 -26.85
C PHE A 478 -7.28 -18.28 -25.56
N VAL A 479 -7.73 -17.08 -25.19
CA VAL A 479 -7.32 -16.41 -23.97
C VAL A 479 -7.73 -17.23 -22.73
N LYS A 480 -9.00 -17.61 -22.66
CA LYS A 480 -9.50 -18.43 -21.54
C LYS A 480 -8.78 -19.78 -21.46
N GLY A 481 -8.59 -20.42 -22.60
CA GLY A 481 -7.91 -21.72 -22.66
C GLY A 481 -6.47 -21.65 -22.19
N LEU A 482 -5.70 -20.63 -22.57
CA LEU A 482 -4.31 -20.46 -22.08
C LEU A 482 -4.27 -20.17 -20.56
N ILE A 483 -5.21 -19.37 -20.03
CA ILE A 483 -5.32 -19.13 -18.59
C ILE A 483 -5.64 -20.44 -17.85
N ASP A 484 -6.64 -21.18 -18.32
CA ASP A 484 -7.03 -22.46 -17.72
C ASP A 484 -5.85 -23.47 -17.74
N LEU A 485 -5.15 -23.58 -18.87
CA LEU A 485 -3.96 -24.46 -18.99
C LEU A 485 -2.83 -24.04 -18.04
N ALA A 486 -2.57 -22.75 -17.92
CA ALA A 486 -1.56 -22.24 -16.99
C ALA A 486 -1.94 -22.52 -15.52
N ASP A 487 -3.23 -22.57 -15.21
CA ASP A 487 -3.79 -22.99 -13.91
C ASP A 487 -3.95 -24.51 -13.79
N ALA A 488 -3.49 -25.26 -14.79
CA ALA A 488 -3.66 -26.70 -14.93
C ALA A 488 -5.09 -27.20 -14.91
N LYS A 489 -5.94 -26.45 -15.49
CA LYS A 489 -7.30 -26.84 -15.80
C LYS A 489 -7.40 -27.16 -17.27
N TYR A 490 -8.18 -28.16 -17.63
CA TYR A 490 -8.49 -28.40 -19.03
C TYR A 490 -9.52 -27.36 -19.50
N PRO A 491 -9.31 -26.75 -20.70
CA PRO A 491 -10.28 -25.81 -21.25
C PRO A 491 -11.67 -26.44 -21.40
N ASP A 492 -12.70 -25.77 -20.96
CA ASP A 492 -14.10 -26.22 -21.10
C ASP A 492 -14.57 -26.21 -22.56
N LYS A 493 -13.90 -25.42 -23.40
CA LYS A 493 -14.21 -25.25 -24.83
C LYS A 493 -12.97 -25.50 -25.66
N GLU A 494 -13.17 -25.97 -26.88
CA GLU A 494 -12.09 -26.09 -27.86
C GLU A 494 -11.50 -24.71 -28.19
N ILE A 495 -10.19 -24.60 -28.17
CA ILE A 495 -9.47 -23.38 -28.50
C ILE A 495 -9.52 -23.20 -30.03
N THR A 496 -10.18 -22.12 -30.48
CA THR A 496 -10.37 -21.86 -31.90
C THR A 496 -9.24 -21.04 -32.52
N THR A 497 -8.98 -21.29 -33.82
CA THR A 497 -8.01 -20.49 -34.58
C THR A 497 -8.51 -19.04 -34.78
N GLU A 498 -9.83 -18.84 -34.86
CA GLU A 498 -10.43 -17.52 -34.96
C GLU A 498 -10.10 -16.66 -33.76
N ASP A 499 -10.29 -17.18 -32.54
CA ASP A 499 -10.00 -16.49 -31.30
C ASP A 499 -8.49 -16.23 -31.12
N LYS A 500 -7.63 -17.17 -31.58
CA LYS A 500 -6.18 -16.95 -31.63
C LYS A 500 -5.85 -15.79 -32.58
N ASN A 501 -6.47 -15.74 -33.77
CA ASN A 501 -6.25 -14.66 -34.73
C ASN A 501 -6.78 -13.31 -34.22
N ALA A 502 -7.86 -13.27 -33.44
CA ALA A 502 -8.35 -12.06 -32.82
C ALA A 502 -7.28 -11.40 -31.93
N MET A 503 -6.48 -12.19 -31.21
CA MET A 503 -5.36 -11.65 -30.42
C MET A 503 -4.26 -11.06 -31.32
N ARG A 504 -3.93 -11.74 -32.45
CA ARG A 504 -3.00 -11.20 -33.43
C ARG A 504 -3.48 -9.88 -33.99
N ASP A 505 -4.77 -9.79 -34.33
CA ASP A 505 -5.37 -8.60 -34.94
C ASP A 505 -5.40 -7.41 -33.95
N LEU A 506 -5.37 -7.68 -32.65
CA LEU A 506 -5.13 -6.69 -31.61
C LEU A 506 -3.64 -6.32 -31.46
N GLY A 507 -2.74 -6.94 -32.21
CA GLY A 507 -1.32 -6.63 -32.22
C GLY A 507 -0.46 -7.47 -31.26
N TYR A 508 -1.04 -8.45 -30.54
CA TYR A 508 -0.24 -9.34 -29.67
C TYR A 508 0.78 -10.14 -30.48
N ARG A 509 1.99 -10.20 -29.95
CA ARG A 509 3.09 -10.95 -30.59
C ARG A 509 3.63 -12.04 -29.69
N TRP A 510 3.72 -11.78 -28.39
CA TRP A 510 4.38 -12.62 -27.44
C TRP A 510 3.40 -13.25 -26.43
N VAL A 511 3.64 -14.51 -26.12
CA VAL A 511 3.07 -15.18 -24.94
C VAL A 511 4.24 -15.56 -24.05
N VAL A 512 4.20 -15.14 -22.79
CA VAL A 512 5.27 -15.41 -21.81
C VAL A 512 4.70 -16.22 -20.66
N LEU A 513 5.39 -17.32 -20.29
CA LEU A 513 5.11 -18.08 -19.08
C LEU A 513 6.22 -17.84 -18.05
N ASP A 514 5.89 -17.19 -16.97
CA ASP A 514 6.77 -17.05 -15.80
C ASP A 514 6.80 -18.38 -15.03
N LYS A 515 8.00 -18.96 -14.87
CA LYS A 515 8.20 -20.19 -14.11
C LYS A 515 8.28 -19.97 -12.59
N MET A 516 8.56 -18.75 -12.16
CA MET A 516 8.77 -18.42 -10.75
C MET A 516 7.58 -18.78 -9.86
N PRO A 517 6.31 -18.54 -10.27
CA PRO A 517 5.16 -18.98 -9.49
C PRO A 517 5.06 -20.49 -9.25
N TYR A 518 5.55 -21.30 -10.18
CA TYR A 518 5.56 -22.76 -10.06
C TYR A 518 6.73 -23.28 -9.21
N GLN A 519 7.89 -22.60 -9.26
CA GLN A 519 9.09 -22.97 -8.53
C GLN A 519 9.08 -22.46 -7.08
N ASN A 520 8.58 -21.25 -6.87
CA ASN A 520 8.49 -20.58 -5.58
C ASN A 520 7.06 -20.03 -5.40
N PRO A 521 6.09 -20.89 -5.08
CA PRO A 521 4.73 -20.46 -4.89
C PRO A 521 4.71 -19.37 -3.83
N PRO A 522 3.98 -18.25 -4.08
CA PRO A 522 3.86 -17.16 -3.13
C PRO A 522 3.29 -17.66 -1.80
N ALA A 523 3.51 -16.87 -0.76
CA ALA A 523 3.08 -17.17 0.61
C ALA A 523 1.55 -17.30 0.77
N PHE A 524 0.77 -17.05 -0.29
CA PHE A 524 -0.69 -17.25 -0.31
C PHE A 524 -1.01 -18.69 -0.76
N PRO A 525 -1.43 -19.57 0.16
CA PRO A 525 -1.71 -20.97 -0.14
C PRO A 525 -2.82 -21.18 -1.19
N GLU A 526 -3.75 -20.23 -1.26
CA GLU A 526 -4.93 -20.27 -2.13
C GLU A 526 -4.59 -20.04 -3.62
N ALA A 527 -3.49 -19.33 -3.88
CA ALA A 527 -3.04 -18.96 -5.21
C ALA A 527 -1.93 -19.89 -5.76
N ARG A 528 -1.74 -21.07 -5.19
CA ARG A 528 -0.71 -22.00 -5.70
C ARG A 528 -1.19 -22.67 -6.98
N PRO A 529 -0.43 -22.60 -8.08
CA PRO A 529 -0.64 -23.51 -9.21
C PRO A 529 -0.56 -24.93 -8.68
N ARG A 530 -1.61 -25.71 -8.93
CA ARG A 530 -1.71 -27.09 -8.40
C ARG A 530 -0.88 -28.09 -9.18
N THR A 531 0.02 -27.65 -10.08
CA THR A 531 0.63 -28.51 -11.08
C THR A 531 2.11 -28.34 -11.29
N ASN A 532 2.61 -29.40 -11.89
CA ASN A 532 3.97 -29.53 -12.37
C ASN A 532 4.17 -28.65 -13.62
N TYR A 533 5.10 -27.69 -13.56
CA TYR A 533 5.46 -26.83 -14.69
C TYR A 533 5.66 -27.58 -16.03
N PRO A 534 6.36 -28.74 -16.11
CA PRO A 534 6.53 -29.46 -17.36
C PRO A 534 5.22 -29.84 -18.06
N GLU A 535 4.18 -30.21 -17.31
CA GLU A 535 2.87 -30.54 -17.86
C GLU A 535 2.19 -29.30 -18.45
N VAL A 536 2.20 -28.20 -17.71
CA VAL A 536 1.67 -26.90 -18.18
C VAL A 536 2.36 -26.46 -19.47
N ARG A 537 3.69 -26.52 -19.51
CA ARG A 537 4.46 -26.18 -20.70
C ARG A 537 4.06 -27.04 -21.92
N THR A 538 3.99 -28.35 -21.72
CA THR A 538 3.64 -29.29 -22.81
C THR A 538 2.23 -29.04 -23.34
N GLU A 539 1.27 -28.74 -22.47
CA GLU A 539 -0.09 -28.44 -22.90
C GLU A 539 -0.16 -27.11 -23.65
N LEU A 540 0.52 -26.05 -23.18
CA LEU A 540 0.57 -24.76 -23.86
C LEU A 540 1.21 -24.88 -25.25
N GLU A 541 2.27 -25.68 -25.41
CA GLU A 541 3.00 -25.89 -26.65
C GLU A 541 2.11 -26.41 -27.79
N LYS A 542 1.08 -27.21 -27.48
CA LYS A 542 0.10 -27.70 -28.48
C LYS A 542 -0.62 -26.58 -29.21
N TYR A 543 -0.80 -25.41 -28.56
CA TYR A 543 -1.54 -24.27 -29.10
C TYR A 543 -0.61 -23.13 -29.52
N LEU A 544 0.55 -23.00 -28.89
CA LEU A 544 1.49 -21.92 -29.11
C LEU A 544 2.61 -22.30 -30.11
N GLY A 545 2.85 -23.59 -30.31
CA GLY A 545 3.99 -24.10 -31.07
C GLY A 545 5.27 -24.15 -30.23
N GLU A 546 6.41 -24.37 -30.88
CA GLU A 546 7.71 -24.39 -30.22
C GLU A 546 8.04 -23.02 -29.64
N PRO A 547 8.64 -22.97 -28.42
CA PRO A 547 9.07 -21.71 -27.84
C PRO A 547 10.25 -21.11 -28.63
N VAL A 548 10.29 -19.79 -28.69
CA VAL A 548 11.41 -19.06 -29.31
C VAL A 548 12.51 -18.73 -28.30
N TYR A 549 12.23 -18.82 -27.02
CA TYR A 549 13.18 -18.69 -25.92
C TYR A 549 12.71 -19.48 -24.70
N GLU A 550 13.63 -20.15 -24.02
CA GLU A 550 13.36 -20.80 -22.75
C GLU A 550 14.61 -20.83 -21.87
N ASP A 551 14.43 -20.47 -20.59
CA ASP A 551 15.46 -20.63 -19.57
C ASP A 551 14.85 -21.14 -18.24
N PHE A 552 15.61 -21.07 -17.14
CA PHE A 552 15.11 -21.46 -15.82
C PHE A 552 14.01 -20.52 -15.30
N SER A 553 13.96 -19.27 -15.76
CA SER A 553 13.02 -18.25 -15.27
C SER A 553 11.69 -18.24 -16.02
N GLY A 554 11.67 -18.60 -17.29
CA GLY A 554 10.45 -18.54 -18.09
C GLY A 554 10.58 -19.06 -19.50
N VAL A 555 9.50 -18.92 -20.26
CA VAL A 555 9.37 -19.31 -21.68
C VAL A 555 8.72 -18.19 -22.46
N ILE A 556 9.21 -17.93 -23.67
CA ILE A 556 8.59 -17.00 -24.65
C ILE A 556 8.17 -17.80 -25.89
N TRP A 557 6.92 -17.60 -26.30
CA TRP A 557 6.39 -18.07 -27.57
C TRP A 557 6.06 -16.89 -28.49
N ALA A 558 6.21 -17.12 -29.80
CA ALA A 558 5.77 -16.24 -30.86
C ALA A 558 4.68 -16.93 -31.71
N PRO A 559 3.46 -17.15 -31.19
CA PRO A 559 2.45 -18.01 -31.80
C PRO A 559 1.90 -17.48 -33.14
N TRP A 560 2.25 -16.27 -33.50
CA TRP A 560 1.88 -15.62 -34.78
C TRP A 560 3.09 -15.37 -35.68
N GLY A 561 4.24 -15.90 -35.34
CA GLY A 561 5.51 -15.75 -36.04
C GLY A 561 6.44 -14.71 -35.44
N GLY A 562 7.72 -14.93 -35.54
CA GLY A 562 8.79 -14.08 -35.04
C GLY A 562 10.00 -14.92 -34.61
N SER A 563 11.15 -14.29 -34.54
CA SER A 563 12.38 -14.86 -33.97
C SER A 563 12.53 -14.45 -32.51
N SER A 564 13.36 -15.18 -31.77
CA SER A 564 13.70 -14.87 -30.38
C SER A 564 14.19 -13.42 -30.25
N PRO A 565 13.69 -12.66 -29.25
CA PRO A 565 14.26 -11.35 -28.94
C PRO A 565 15.74 -11.42 -28.53
N CYS A 566 16.23 -12.62 -28.15
CA CYS A 566 17.59 -12.89 -27.70
C CYS A 566 18.43 -13.68 -28.68
N ALA A 567 18.06 -13.79 -29.94
CA ALA A 567 18.75 -14.63 -30.94
C ALA A 567 20.25 -14.34 -31.06
N ASP A 568 20.66 -13.09 -30.84
CA ASP A 568 22.06 -12.67 -30.98
C ASP A 568 22.97 -13.12 -29.83
N GLU A 569 22.43 -13.65 -28.71
CA GLU A 569 23.22 -14.08 -27.55
C GLU A 569 23.39 -15.60 -27.45
N GLU A 570 22.58 -16.39 -28.14
CA GLU A 570 22.71 -17.85 -28.11
C GLU A 570 24.04 -18.35 -28.77
N GLU A 571 24.71 -17.49 -29.55
CA GLU A 571 26.06 -17.77 -30.09
C GLU A 571 27.22 -17.41 -29.14
N ALA A 572 26.96 -16.72 -28.03
CA ALA A 572 27.96 -16.23 -27.09
C ALA A 572 27.81 -16.83 -25.67
N GLU A 573 28.41 -17.96 -25.44
CA GLU A 573 28.75 -18.64 -24.18
C GLU A 573 27.83 -19.77 -23.69
N PRO A 574 28.41 -20.99 -23.52
CA PRO A 574 27.74 -22.00 -22.71
C PRO A 574 27.73 -21.55 -21.24
N ALA A 575 26.56 -21.62 -20.62
CA ALA A 575 26.31 -21.24 -19.24
C ALA A 575 27.42 -21.72 -18.30
N ARG A 576 28.14 -20.79 -17.67
CA ARG A 576 29.04 -21.11 -16.55
C ARG A 576 28.21 -21.66 -15.40
N PRO A 577 28.48 -22.87 -14.89
CA PRO A 577 27.75 -23.37 -13.73
C PRO A 577 27.99 -22.44 -12.55
N LEU A 578 26.90 -21.85 -12.03
CA LEU A 578 26.89 -21.07 -10.80
C LEU A 578 27.48 -21.94 -9.68
N LEU A 579 28.69 -21.60 -9.25
CA LEU A 579 29.35 -22.20 -8.09
C LEU A 579 28.35 -22.15 -6.92
N ARG A 580 27.87 -23.33 -6.51
CA ARG A 580 27.11 -23.50 -5.26
C ARG A 580 27.92 -22.86 -4.13
N ARG A 581 27.52 -21.68 -3.69
CA ARG A 581 27.94 -21.15 -2.38
C ARG A 581 27.45 -22.16 -1.35
N ARG A 582 28.37 -22.93 -0.79
CA ARG A 582 28.14 -23.83 0.32
C ARG A 582 27.45 -23.03 1.44
N ASP A 583 26.22 -23.41 1.70
CA ASP A 583 25.46 -23.01 2.87
C ASP A 583 26.20 -23.46 4.14
N ARG A 584 26.96 -22.53 4.73
CA ARG A 584 27.60 -22.70 6.04
C ARG A 584 26.74 -22.08 7.13
N SER A 585 25.50 -22.58 7.31
CA SER A 585 24.71 -22.25 8.48
C SER A 585 23.74 -23.39 8.86
N ARG A 586 24.28 -24.61 8.97
CA ARG A 586 23.69 -25.61 9.84
C ARG A 586 24.71 -25.93 10.92
N GLY A 587 24.56 -25.31 12.05
CA GLY A 587 25.31 -25.55 13.29
C GLY A 587 24.67 -24.77 14.43
N ASN A 588 23.77 -25.45 15.13
CA ASN A 588 23.44 -25.29 16.56
C ASN A 588 23.13 -23.87 17.11
N LEU A 589 21.91 -23.52 17.36
CA LEU A 589 21.24 -23.48 18.68
C LEU A 589 19.78 -23.01 18.49
#